data_37cdf2b5bf6c749bdf116b2d52b7cd3b
#
_entry.id   37cdf2b5bf6c749bdf116b2d52b7cd3b
#
_cell.length_a   1.000
_cell.length_b   1.000
_cell.length_c   1.000
_cell.angle_alpha   90.00
_cell.angle_beta   90.00
_cell.angle_gamma   90.00
#
_symmetry.space_group_name_H-M   'P 1'
#
loop_
_entity.id
_entity.type
_entity.pdbx_description
1 polymer ?
#
loop_
_entity_poly.entity_id
_entity_poly.type
_entity_poly.pdbx_seq_one_letter_code
_entity_poly.pdbx_strand_id
1 'polypeptide(L)'
;DEVFPDEDDFGNIFYRQANMSAKGIPQIAVVLGLCTAGGAYVPAMADESIMVRDHSTIFLAGPPLVKAATGEEVSAEALGGADIHCKISGVADHYADDEPHAIKIARECIANINWIKPEQITRKPIKPPKYDSSELGGVVPSDLKTPYDVREVIARIVDNSDFAEFKQYFGETLVCGFAHIFGYPVGIIANNGIFFSESAQKGAHFISLC
;
A
#
# COMPACT_ATOMS: atom_id res chain seq x y z
N ASP A 1 -25.82 18.43 10.85
CA ASP A 1 -26.29 18.69 9.48
C ASP A 1 -25.71 19.97 8.84
N GLU A 2 -24.68 20.55 9.41
CA GLU A 2 -24.00 21.72 8.88
C GLU A 2 -22.88 21.24 7.96
N VAL A 3 -23.19 21.22 6.66
CA VAL A 3 -22.32 20.67 5.61
C VAL A 3 -21.40 21.74 5.03
N PHE A 4 -21.53 23.00 5.46
CA PHE A 4 -20.81 24.13 4.86
C PHE A 4 -19.52 24.48 5.60
N PRO A 5 -18.54 25.02 4.88
CA PRO A 5 -17.17 25.11 5.34
C PRO A 5 -16.94 26.31 6.24
N ASP A 6 -17.17 26.15 7.49
CA ASP A 6 -16.46 26.99 8.43
C ASP A 6 -15.36 26.17 9.15
N GLU A 7 -14.69 26.77 10.09
CA GLU A 7 -13.48 26.24 10.70
C GLU A 7 -13.69 24.88 11.40
N ASP A 8 -14.95 24.53 11.73
CA ASP A 8 -15.31 23.33 12.48
C ASP A 8 -16.09 22.28 11.65
N ASP A 9 -16.45 22.60 10.39
CA ASP A 9 -17.31 21.78 9.54
C ASP A 9 -16.57 20.78 8.64
N PHE A 10 -17.34 20.04 7.85
CA PHE A 10 -16.83 18.95 6.98
C PHE A 10 -15.66 19.37 6.08
N GLY A 11 -15.63 20.60 5.56
CA GLY A 11 -14.52 21.11 4.76
C GLY A 11 -13.17 21.16 5.49
N ASN A 12 -13.18 21.26 6.80
CA ASN A 12 -11.99 21.29 7.63
C ASN A 12 -11.24 19.94 7.66
N ILE A 13 -11.90 18.84 7.37
CA ILE A 13 -11.25 17.50 7.28
C ILE A 13 -10.10 17.54 6.28
N PHE A 14 -10.33 18.08 5.09
CA PHE A 14 -9.29 18.15 4.03
C PHE A 14 -8.16 19.09 4.42
N TYR A 15 -8.48 20.24 5.00
CA TYR A 15 -7.50 21.19 5.49
C TYR A 15 -6.61 20.56 6.58
N ARG A 16 -7.22 19.87 7.54
CA ARG A 16 -6.47 19.18 8.62
C ARG A 16 -5.61 18.05 8.08
N GLN A 17 -6.15 17.24 7.16
CA GLN A 17 -5.41 16.14 6.53
C GLN A 17 -4.20 16.66 5.75
N ALA A 18 -4.37 17.71 4.95
CA ALA A 18 -3.26 18.34 4.24
C ALA A 18 -2.21 18.92 5.19
N ASN A 19 -2.64 19.56 6.30
CA ASN A 19 -1.71 20.08 7.30
C ASN A 19 -0.97 18.97 8.06
N MET A 20 -1.61 17.86 8.36
CA MET A 20 -0.94 16.69 8.94
C MET A 20 0.14 16.17 7.99
N SER A 21 -0.18 15.99 6.70
CA SER A 21 0.78 15.60 5.68
C SER A 21 1.96 16.58 5.59
N ALA A 22 1.69 17.89 5.55
CA ALA A 22 2.72 18.93 5.52
C ALA A 22 3.65 18.92 6.76
N LYS A 23 3.17 18.42 7.88
CA LYS A 23 3.94 18.22 9.13
C LYS A 23 4.65 16.88 9.22
N GLY A 24 4.54 16.05 8.18
CA GLY A 24 5.09 14.69 8.16
C GLY A 24 4.39 13.74 9.15
N ILE A 25 3.10 14.00 9.46
CA ILE A 25 2.29 13.12 10.31
C ILE A 25 1.74 11.99 9.44
N PRO A 26 2.17 10.73 9.61
CA PRO A 26 1.70 9.61 8.82
C PRO A 26 0.20 9.38 8.98
N GLN A 27 -0.46 9.08 7.87
CA GLN A 27 -1.90 8.85 7.81
C GLN A 27 -2.17 7.53 7.10
N ILE A 28 -2.84 6.61 7.78
CA ILE A 28 -3.25 5.31 7.23
C ILE A 28 -4.76 5.26 7.17
N ALA A 29 -5.31 5.01 6.00
CA ALA A 29 -6.74 4.87 5.78
C ALA A 29 -7.14 3.40 5.63
N VAL A 30 -8.13 2.96 6.38
CA VAL A 30 -8.75 1.64 6.25
C VAL A 30 -10.18 1.82 5.75
N VAL A 31 -10.43 1.40 4.53
CA VAL A 31 -11.74 1.53 3.89
C VAL A 31 -12.55 0.27 4.15
N LEU A 32 -13.53 0.37 5.04
CA LEU A 32 -14.40 -0.74 5.46
C LEU A 32 -15.84 -0.60 4.90
N GLY A 33 -16.01 0.21 3.87
CA GLY A 33 -17.32 0.45 3.25
C GLY A 33 -17.21 1.42 2.08
N LEU A 34 -18.27 2.22 1.90
CA LEU A 34 -18.40 3.11 0.76
C LEU A 34 -17.77 4.48 1.04
N CYS A 35 -16.78 4.88 0.23
CA CYS A 35 -16.21 6.22 0.22
C CYS A 35 -16.61 6.93 -1.06
N THR A 36 -17.59 7.84 -0.97
CA THR A 36 -18.18 8.52 -2.12
C THR A 36 -17.93 10.02 -2.06
N ALA A 37 -17.74 10.65 -3.20
CA ALA A 37 -17.58 12.09 -3.38
C ALA A 37 -16.46 12.66 -2.46
N GLY A 38 -16.78 13.59 -1.57
CA GLY A 38 -15.83 14.15 -0.61
C GLY A 38 -15.17 13.10 0.29
N GLY A 39 -15.89 12.02 0.65
CA GLY A 39 -15.35 10.92 1.43
C GLY A 39 -14.26 10.11 0.71
N ALA A 40 -14.24 10.14 -0.63
CA ALA A 40 -13.22 9.46 -1.42
C ALA A 40 -11.82 10.11 -1.30
N TYR A 41 -11.76 11.41 -0.97
CA TYR A 41 -10.49 12.11 -0.80
C TYR A 41 -9.73 11.65 0.45
N VAL A 42 -10.44 11.25 1.51
CA VAL A 42 -9.80 10.86 2.78
C VAL A 42 -8.81 9.71 2.58
N PRO A 43 -9.19 8.55 2.01
CA PRO A 43 -8.22 7.49 1.71
C PRO A 43 -7.23 7.86 0.59
N ALA A 44 -7.66 8.63 -0.42
CA ALA A 44 -6.78 9.01 -1.53
C ALA A 44 -5.66 9.99 -1.12
N MET A 45 -5.85 10.75 -0.05
CA MET A 45 -4.86 11.69 0.51
C MET A 45 -4.04 11.09 1.66
N ALA A 46 -4.32 9.86 2.08
CA ALA A 46 -3.53 9.16 3.09
C ALA A 46 -2.18 8.67 2.50
N ASP A 47 -1.19 8.44 3.35
CA ASP A 47 0.11 7.92 2.94
C ASP A 47 0.03 6.44 2.54
N GLU A 48 -0.81 5.68 3.23
CA GLU A 48 -1.16 4.31 2.86
C GLU A 48 -2.66 4.09 3.01
N SER A 49 -3.26 3.34 2.08
CA SER A 49 -4.67 2.99 2.10
C SER A 49 -4.89 1.48 1.90
N ILE A 50 -5.86 0.96 2.63
CA ILE A 50 -6.21 -0.46 2.67
C ILE A 50 -7.66 -0.61 2.25
N MET A 51 -7.94 -1.47 1.27
CA MET A 51 -9.30 -1.76 0.82
C MET A 51 -9.67 -3.22 1.02
N VAL A 52 -10.91 -3.46 1.45
CA VAL A 52 -11.48 -4.80 1.62
C VAL A 52 -12.17 -5.23 0.34
N ARG A 53 -11.82 -6.42 -0.15
CA ARG A 53 -12.40 -7.04 -1.34
C ARG A 53 -13.94 -7.14 -1.23
N ASP A 54 -14.63 -6.87 -2.34
CA ASP A 54 -16.08 -7.02 -2.47
C ASP A 54 -16.92 -6.24 -1.44
N HIS A 55 -16.29 -5.34 -0.67
CA HIS A 55 -16.94 -4.61 0.41
C HIS A 55 -16.66 -3.11 0.39
N SER A 56 -15.45 -2.70 0.06
CA SER A 56 -15.05 -1.31 0.07
C SER A 56 -15.01 -0.70 -1.33
N THR A 57 -15.43 0.56 -1.44
CA THR A 57 -15.35 1.30 -2.70
C THR A 57 -14.85 2.72 -2.49
N ILE A 58 -14.13 3.24 -3.48
CA ILE A 58 -13.70 4.64 -3.56
C ILE A 58 -14.09 5.16 -4.93
N PHE A 59 -14.98 6.15 -5.01
CA PHE A 59 -15.31 6.82 -6.27
C PHE A 59 -15.89 8.23 -6.01
N LEU A 60 -15.71 9.14 -6.95
CA LEU A 60 -16.27 10.51 -6.85
C LEU A 60 -17.78 10.52 -7.13
N ALA A 61 -18.23 9.67 -8.04
CA ALA A 61 -19.63 9.52 -8.41
C ALA A 61 -19.99 8.03 -8.39
N GLY A 62 -21.01 7.66 -7.62
CA GLY A 62 -21.48 6.28 -7.56
C GLY A 62 -22.25 5.83 -8.81
N PRO A 63 -22.54 4.52 -8.97
CA PRO A 63 -23.20 3.96 -10.15
C PRO A 63 -24.48 4.67 -10.61
N PRO A 64 -25.38 5.12 -9.70
CA PRO A 64 -26.59 5.84 -10.12
C PRO A 64 -26.28 7.17 -10.83
N LEU A 65 -25.24 7.88 -10.36
CA LEU A 65 -24.85 9.16 -10.94
C LEU A 65 -24.12 8.97 -12.28
N VAL A 66 -23.29 7.93 -12.40
CA VAL A 66 -22.65 7.53 -13.66
C VAL A 66 -23.72 7.20 -14.69
N LYS A 67 -24.71 6.37 -14.34
CA LYS A 67 -25.85 6.05 -15.23
C LYS A 67 -26.61 7.28 -15.69
N ALA A 68 -26.87 8.22 -14.76
CA ALA A 68 -27.59 9.45 -15.10
C ALA A 68 -26.78 10.37 -16.03
N ALA A 69 -25.45 10.41 -15.89
CA ALA A 69 -24.58 11.29 -16.65
C ALA A 69 -24.19 10.72 -18.03
N THR A 70 -23.92 9.43 -18.11
CA THR A 70 -23.34 8.78 -19.31
C THR A 70 -24.26 7.71 -19.92
N GLY A 71 -25.28 7.26 -19.21
CA GLY A 71 -26.12 6.11 -19.60
C GLY A 71 -25.46 4.76 -19.31
N GLU A 72 -24.24 4.72 -18.80
CA GLU A 72 -23.49 3.50 -18.51
C GLU A 72 -24.01 2.81 -17.25
N GLU A 73 -24.22 1.50 -17.32
CA GLU A 73 -24.54 0.65 -16.18
C GLU A 73 -23.28 -0.07 -15.69
N VAL A 74 -22.81 0.28 -14.51
CA VAL A 74 -21.61 -0.27 -13.90
C VAL A 74 -21.91 -0.64 -12.44
N SER A 75 -21.34 -1.76 -11.95
CA SER A 75 -21.42 -2.10 -10.53
C SER A 75 -20.48 -1.22 -9.70
N ALA A 76 -20.75 -1.09 -8.40
CA ALA A 76 -19.88 -0.34 -7.50
C ALA A 76 -18.46 -0.92 -7.45
N GLU A 77 -18.33 -2.25 -7.45
CA GLU A 77 -17.03 -2.94 -7.47
C GLU A 77 -16.27 -2.68 -8.77
N ALA A 78 -16.92 -2.77 -9.92
CA ALA A 78 -16.31 -2.50 -11.21
C ALA A 78 -15.96 -1.01 -11.43
N LEU A 79 -16.66 -0.10 -10.73
CA LEU A 79 -16.41 1.33 -10.81
C LEU A 79 -15.25 1.79 -9.92
N GLY A 80 -15.16 1.28 -8.71
CA GLY A 80 -14.17 1.75 -7.74
C GLY A 80 -13.97 0.81 -6.55
N GLY A 81 -14.07 -0.50 -6.75
CA GLY A 81 -13.80 -1.51 -5.74
C GLY A 81 -12.31 -1.77 -5.53
N ALA A 82 -12.01 -2.67 -4.61
CA ALA A 82 -10.65 -3.02 -4.24
C ALA A 82 -9.84 -3.56 -5.43
N ASP A 83 -10.43 -4.34 -6.31
CA ASP A 83 -9.75 -4.85 -7.52
C ASP A 83 -9.30 -3.73 -8.45
N ILE A 84 -10.13 -2.70 -8.60
CA ILE A 84 -9.77 -1.53 -9.43
C ILE A 84 -8.62 -0.76 -8.80
N HIS A 85 -8.73 -0.42 -7.52
CA HIS A 85 -7.78 0.50 -6.89
C HIS A 85 -6.47 -0.14 -6.46
N CYS A 86 -6.47 -1.42 -6.09
CA CYS A 86 -5.25 -2.12 -5.72
C CYS A 86 -4.49 -2.74 -6.90
N LYS A 87 -5.19 -3.04 -8.03
CA LYS A 87 -4.57 -3.77 -9.16
C LYS A 87 -4.38 -2.93 -10.41
N ILE A 88 -5.29 -1.96 -10.67
CA ILE A 88 -5.33 -1.22 -11.93
C ILE A 88 -4.92 0.23 -11.75
N SER A 89 -5.61 1.00 -10.89
CA SER A 89 -5.34 2.42 -10.72
C SER A 89 -4.15 2.72 -9.79
N GLY A 90 -3.83 1.80 -8.87
CA GLY A 90 -2.79 1.99 -7.89
C GLY A 90 -3.10 3.04 -6.81
N VAL A 91 -4.36 3.50 -6.70
CA VAL A 91 -4.79 4.47 -5.68
C VAL A 91 -4.72 3.85 -4.29
N ALA A 92 -5.15 2.59 -4.14
CA ALA A 92 -5.01 1.88 -2.88
C ALA A 92 -3.74 1.00 -2.87
N ASP A 93 -3.17 0.84 -1.67
CA ASP A 93 -1.87 0.21 -1.48
C ASP A 93 -1.99 -1.25 -1.07
N HIS A 94 -2.99 -1.58 -0.28
CA HIS A 94 -3.15 -2.90 0.30
C HIS A 94 -4.54 -3.46 0.05
N TYR A 95 -4.56 -4.74 -0.32
CA TYR A 95 -5.76 -5.52 -0.61
C TYR A 95 -6.02 -6.48 0.53
N ALA A 96 -7.15 -6.33 1.22
CA ALA A 96 -7.56 -7.19 2.31
C ALA A 96 -8.71 -8.12 1.89
N ASP A 97 -8.68 -9.36 2.35
CA ASP A 97 -9.73 -10.34 2.08
C ASP A 97 -11.01 -10.07 2.87
N ASP A 98 -10.86 -9.53 4.09
CA ASP A 98 -11.94 -9.21 5.02
C ASP A 98 -11.54 -8.06 5.98
N GLU A 99 -12.45 -7.61 6.82
CA GLU A 99 -12.20 -6.53 7.79
C GLU A 99 -11.11 -6.90 8.82
N PRO A 100 -11.10 -8.10 9.44
CA PRO A 100 -10.02 -8.52 10.32
C PRO A 100 -8.65 -8.48 9.64
N HIS A 101 -8.56 -8.90 8.37
CA HIS A 101 -7.33 -8.83 7.59
C HIS A 101 -6.92 -7.36 7.34
N ALA A 102 -7.86 -6.48 7.02
CA ALA A 102 -7.57 -5.06 6.85
C ALA A 102 -7.00 -4.42 8.13
N ILE A 103 -7.56 -4.74 9.29
CA ILE A 103 -7.04 -4.26 10.57
C ILE A 103 -5.65 -4.84 10.88
N LYS A 104 -5.40 -6.09 10.52
CA LYS A 104 -4.06 -6.69 10.65
C LYS A 104 -3.05 -5.94 9.79
N ILE A 105 -3.36 -5.67 8.51
CA ILE A 105 -2.50 -4.90 7.61
C ILE A 105 -2.24 -3.50 8.18
N ALA A 106 -3.28 -2.80 8.66
CA ALA A 106 -3.12 -1.47 9.27
C ALA A 106 -2.14 -1.48 10.45
N ARG A 107 -2.20 -2.52 11.29
CA ARG A 107 -1.25 -2.68 12.40
C ARG A 107 0.18 -2.95 11.90
N GLU A 108 0.34 -3.66 10.81
CA GLU A 108 1.63 -3.91 10.17
C GLU A 108 2.20 -2.61 9.57
N CYS A 109 1.37 -1.81 8.88
CA CYS A 109 1.76 -0.47 8.39
C CYS A 109 2.25 0.40 9.55
N ILE A 110 1.47 0.51 10.64
CA ILE A 110 1.84 1.29 11.83
C ILE A 110 3.16 0.78 12.45
N ALA A 111 3.37 -0.54 12.46
CA ALA A 111 4.60 -1.13 13.00
C ALA A 111 5.86 -0.79 12.16
N ASN A 112 5.68 -0.45 10.90
CA ASN A 112 6.75 -0.05 9.99
C ASN A 112 6.98 1.47 9.95
N ILE A 113 6.04 2.27 10.49
CA ILE A 113 6.19 3.72 10.58
C ILE A 113 7.26 4.07 11.62
N ASN A 114 8.25 4.83 11.21
CA ASN A 114 9.25 5.43 12.08
C ASN A 114 8.84 6.87 12.44
N TRP A 115 7.72 7.00 13.17
CA TRP A 115 7.14 8.28 13.54
C TRP A 115 8.09 9.18 14.33
N ILE A 116 8.70 8.61 15.36
CA ILE A 116 9.74 9.29 16.14
C ILE A 116 11.07 8.86 15.54
N LYS A 117 11.75 9.76 14.85
CA LYS A 117 13.10 9.50 14.37
C LYS A 117 14.06 9.61 15.57
N PRO A 118 14.46 8.50 16.19
CA PRO A 118 15.44 8.55 17.25
C PRO A 118 16.77 9.02 16.66
N GLU A 119 17.59 9.71 17.46
CA GLU A 119 18.97 10.06 17.06
C GLU A 119 19.78 8.82 16.66
N GLN A 120 19.37 7.64 17.16
CA GLN A 120 19.96 6.35 16.82
C GLN A 120 18.87 5.41 16.30
N ILE A 121 19.17 4.68 15.23
CA ILE A 121 18.30 3.64 14.67
C ILE A 121 18.12 2.54 15.71
N THR A 122 16.87 2.30 16.11
CA THR A 122 16.53 1.22 17.03
C THR A 122 16.61 -0.11 16.29
N ARG A 123 17.54 -0.98 16.75
CA ARG A 123 17.67 -2.34 16.23
C ARG A 123 16.71 -3.29 16.94
N LYS A 124 16.04 -4.16 16.15
CA LYS A 124 15.32 -5.31 16.70
C LYS A 124 16.29 -6.45 17.04
N PRO A 125 15.90 -7.40 17.90
CA PRO A 125 16.65 -8.63 18.07
C PRO A 125 16.86 -9.32 16.72
N ILE A 126 18.09 -9.71 16.43
CA ILE A 126 18.45 -10.40 15.18
C ILE A 126 17.80 -11.78 15.18
N LYS A 127 17.12 -12.10 14.10
CA LYS A 127 16.55 -13.42 13.83
C LYS A 127 17.08 -13.91 12.48
N PRO A 128 17.68 -15.10 12.40
CA PRO A 128 18.13 -15.60 11.11
C PRO A 128 16.95 -15.80 10.17
N PRO A 129 17.16 -15.71 8.85
CA PRO A 129 16.16 -16.12 7.87
C PRO A 129 15.67 -17.54 8.13
N LYS A 130 14.40 -17.83 7.80
CA LYS A 130 13.85 -19.19 7.89
C LYS A 130 14.40 -20.12 6.81
N TYR A 131 14.85 -19.55 5.69
CA TYR A 131 15.44 -20.26 4.57
C TYR A 131 16.94 -20.00 4.54
N ASP A 132 17.72 -21.05 4.23
CA ASP A 132 19.17 -20.97 4.25
C ASP A 132 19.70 -20.13 3.06
N SER A 133 20.57 -19.17 3.34
CA SER A 133 21.19 -18.33 2.32
C SER A 133 22.09 -19.12 1.35
N SER A 134 22.57 -20.32 1.74
CA SER A 134 23.32 -21.20 0.83
C SER A 134 22.49 -21.70 -0.36
N GLU A 135 21.14 -21.66 -0.25
CA GLU A 135 20.22 -22.06 -1.32
C GLU A 135 20.13 -21.00 -2.45
N LEU A 136 20.64 -19.78 -2.25
CA LEU A 136 20.54 -18.69 -3.24
C LEU A 136 21.09 -19.08 -4.61
N GLY A 137 22.13 -19.90 -4.65
CA GLY A 137 22.68 -20.41 -5.91
C GLY A 137 21.74 -21.33 -6.69
N GLY A 138 20.73 -21.90 -6.02
CA GLY A 138 19.69 -22.72 -6.66
C GLY A 138 18.42 -21.92 -6.98
N VAL A 139 18.21 -20.77 -6.32
CA VAL A 139 17.06 -19.90 -6.53
C VAL A 139 17.24 -18.98 -7.74
N VAL A 140 18.42 -18.40 -7.88
CA VAL A 140 18.74 -17.50 -8.99
C VAL A 140 19.28 -18.31 -10.17
N PRO A 141 18.57 -18.37 -11.31
CA PRO A 141 19.03 -19.11 -12.48
C PRO A 141 20.35 -18.56 -13.02
N SER A 142 21.21 -19.44 -13.52
CA SER A 142 22.43 -19.04 -14.23
C SER A 142 22.14 -18.45 -15.62
N ASP A 143 20.97 -18.70 -16.17
CA ASP A 143 20.48 -18.14 -17.43
C ASP A 143 19.61 -16.92 -17.18
N LEU A 144 20.01 -15.78 -17.70
CA LEU A 144 19.28 -14.50 -17.59
C LEU A 144 17.88 -14.50 -18.26
N LYS A 145 17.57 -15.52 -19.07
CA LYS A 145 16.27 -15.64 -19.73
C LYS A 145 15.23 -16.39 -18.88
N THR A 146 15.67 -17.11 -17.87
CA THR A 146 14.79 -17.87 -16.99
C THR A 146 14.26 -16.94 -15.88
N PRO A 147 12.95 -16.66 -15.85
CA PRO A 147 12.36 -15.84 -14.79
C PRO A 147 12.40 -16.57 -13.45
N TYR A 148 12.55 -15.80 -12.37
CA TYR A 148 12.40 -16.27 -10.99
C TYR A 148 11.69 -15.19 -10.16
N ASP A 149 11.08 -15.58 -9.05
CA ASP A 149 10.46 -14.64 -8.13
C ASP A 149 11.53 -14.10 -7.15
N VAL A 150 11.77 -12.79 -7.19
CA VAL A 150 12.76 -12.14 -6.32
C VAL A 150 12.41 -12.22 -4.84
N ARG A 151 11.15 -12.50 -4.48
CA ARG A 151 10.72 -12.74 -3.10
C ARG A 151 11.43 -13.94 -2.47
N GLU A 152 11.79 -14.93 -3.28
CA GLU A 152 12.60 -16.07 -2.85
C GLU A 152 14.01 -15.66 -2.41
N VAL A 153 14.59 -14.67 -3.08
CA VAL A 153 15.87 -14.07 -2.66
C VAL A 153 15.71 -13.27 -1.38
N ILE A 154 14.68 -12.41 -1.32
CA ILE A 154 14.39 -11.60 -0.13
C ILE A 154 14.18 -12.49 1.10
N ALA A 155 13.42 -13.57 0.98
CA ALA A 155 13.15 -14.50 2.08
C ALA A 155 14.41 -15.17 2.67
N ARG A 156 15.52 -15.25 1.90
CA ARG A 156 16.82 -15.81 2.34
C ARG A 156 17.80 -14.77 2.87
N ILE A 157 17.40 -13.50 2.86
CA ILE A 157 18.26 -12.38 3.29
C ILE A 157 17.71 -11.68 4.52
N VAL A 158 16.39 -11.50 4.61
CA VAL A 158 15.77 -10.70 5.66
C VAL A 158 15.53 -11.51 6.94
N ASP A 159 15.59 -10.84 8.08
CA ASP A 159 15.37 -11.43 9.39
C ASP A 159 14.02 -12.15 9.45
N ASN A 160 14.04 -13.39 9.98
CA ASN A 160 12.87 -14.27 10.11
C ASN A 160 12.10 -14.50 8.79
N SER A 161 12.66 -14.14 7.64
CA SER A 161 11.99 -14.11 6.33
C SER A 161 10.71 -13.27 6.33
N ASP A 162 10.62 -12.28 7.23
CA ASP A 162 9.48 -11.39 7.36
C ASP A 162 9.63 -10.19 6.40
N PHE A 163 8.70 -10.07 5.47
CA PHE A 163 8.68 -9.03 4.46
C PHE A 163 7.27 -8.43 4.34
N ALA A 164 7.15 -7.14 4.63
CA ALA A 164 5.90 -6.39 4.50
C ALA A 164 5.85 -5.74 3.10
N GLU A 165 5.21 -6.42 2.16
CA GLU A 165 5.17 -5.97 0.77
C GLU A 165 4.19 -4.80 0.58
N PHE A 166 4.67 -3.77 -0.11
CA PHE A 166 3.92 -2.58 -0.48
C PHE A 166 3.35 -2.72 -1.89
N LYS A 167 2.06 -2.41 -2.08
CA LYS A 167 1.35 -2.50 -3.37
C LYS A 167 1.59 -3.84 -4.09
N GLN A 168 1.35 -4.94 -3.40
CA GLN A 168 1.65 -6.29 -3.91
C GLN A 168 1.06 -6.56 -5.30
N TYR A 169 -0.14 -6.09 -5.57
CA TYR A 169 -0.91 -6.36 -6.78
C TYR A 169 -0.84 -5.26 -7.85
N PHE A 170 -0.09 -4.19 -7.60
CA PHE A 170 0.15 -3.12 -8.56
C PHE A 170 1.61 -3.09 -8.96
N GLY A 171 1.90 -3.03 -10.28
CA GLY A 171 3.26 -3.02 -10.78
C GLY A 171 4.07 -4.23 -10.32
N GLU A 172 3.54 -5.44 -10.48
CA GLU A 172 4.06 -6.71 -9.92
C GLU A 172 5.48 -7.06 -10.36
N THR A 173 5.96 -6.45 -11.44
CA THR A 173 7.34 -6.64 -11.92
C THR A 173 8.39 -5.84 -11.15
N LEU A 174 7.95 -5.07 -10.15
CA LEU A 174 8.79 -4.45 -9.13
C LEU A 174 8.25 -4.84 -7.75
N VAL A 175 9.07 -5.46 -6.93
CA VAL A 175 8.74 -5.80 -5.54
C VAL A 175 9.30 -4.71 -4.63
N CYS A 176 8.42 -4.09 -3.84
CA CYS A 176 8.79 -3.08 -2.85
C CYS A 176 8.24 -3.49 -1.48
N GLY A 177 8.97 -3.23 -0.41
CA GLY A 177 8.46 -3.53 0.93
C GLY A 177 9.46 -3.27 2.04
N PHE A 178 8.98 -3.40 3.27
CA PHE A 178 9.76 -3.19 4.49
C PHE A 178 10.19 -4.52 5.11
N ALA A 179 11.40 -4.54 5.64
CA ALA A 179 11.97 -5.70 6.32
C ALA A 179 12.98 -5.28 7.39
N HIS A 180 13.63 -6.26 8.01
CA HIS A 180 14.80 -6.05 8.85
C HIS A 180 15.95 -6.94 8.36
N ILE A 181 17.18 -6.40 8.41
CA ILE A 181 18.42 -7.16 8.15
C ILE A 181 19.36 -6.92 9.33
N PHE A 182 19.75 -7.97 10.01
CA PHE A 182 20.51 -7.89 11.27
C PHE A 182 19.88 -6.93 12.30
N GLY A 183 18.55 -6.92 12.34
CA GLY A 183 17.76 -6.06 13.21
C GLY A 183 17.60 -4.62 12.73
N TYR A 184 18.27 -4.19 11.67
CA TYR A 184 18.11 -2.85 11.11
C TYR A 184 16.88 -2.80 10.21
N PRO A 185 16.02 -1.77 10.33
CA PRO A 185 14.91 -1.56 9.41
C PRO A 185 15.45 -1.17 8.04
N VAL A 186 14.90 -1.78 7.00
CA VAL A 186 15.29 -1.54 5.60
C VAL A 186 14.06 -1.45 4.71
N GLY A 187 14.09 -0.54 3.73
CA GLY A 187 13.21 -0.57 2.57
C GLY A 187 13.90 -1.34 1.44
N ILE A 188 13.20 -2.29 0.85
CA ILE A 188 13.72 -3.13 -0.24
C ILE A 188 12.97 -2.78 -1.51
N ILE A 189 13.73 -2.52 -2.59
CA ILE A 189 13.22 -2.42 -3.95
C ILE A 189 13.96 -3.48 -4.77
N ALA A 190 13.23 -4.38 -5.41
CA ALA A 190 13.80 -5.48 -6.16
C ALA A 190 13.09 -5.67 -7.50
N ASN A 191 13.87 -5.85 -8.57
CA ASN A 191 13.32 -6.12 -9.89
C ASN A 191 12.77 -7.55 -9.95
N ASN A 192 11.56 -7.70 -10.50
CA ASN A 192 10.87 -8.99 -10.64
C ASN A 192 10.39 -9.24 -12.08
N GLY A 193 11.05 -8.67 -13.06
CA GLY A 193 10.70 -8.81 -14.46
C GLY A 193 10.92 -7.54 -15.29
N ILE A 194 10.13 -7.36 -16.34
CA ILE A 194 10.20 -6.19 -17.21
C ILE A 194 9.63 -4.96 -16.48
N PHE A 195 10.35 -3.85 -16.56
CA PHE A 195 9.97 -2.60 -15.91
C PHE A 195 8.93 -1.85 -16.75
N PHE A 196 7.72 -1.71 -16.21
CA PHE A 196 6.61 -0.98 -16.83
C PHE A 196 6.33 0.35 -16.10
N SER A 197 5.40 1.15 -16.64
CA SER A 197 5.00 2.43 -16.06
C SER A 197 4.46 2.29 -14.64
N GLU A 198 3.65 1.27 -14.38
CA GLU A 198 3.08 0.94 -13.07
C GLU A 198 4.18 0.61 -12.05
N SER A 199 5.20 -0.12 -12.50
CA SER A 199 6.38 -0.44 -11.68
C SER A 199 7.15 0.83 -11.30
N ALA A 200 7.30 1.78 -12.24
CA ALA A 200 7.93 3.07 -11.97
C ALA A 200 7.14 3.90 -10.96
N GLN A 201 5.81 3.96 -11.10
CA GLN A 201 4.93 4.66 -10.17
C GLN A 201 4.99 4.05 -8.75
N LYS A 202 4.93 2.72 -8.65
CA LYS A 202 5.10 1.99 -7.39
C LYS A 202 6.44 2.32 -6.72
N GLY A 203 7.52 2.25 -7.48
CA GLY A 203 8.86 2.55 -6.98
C GLY A 203 9.01 3.98 -6.49
N ALA A 204 8.49 4.96 -7.25
CA ALA A 204 8.52 6.36 -6.87
C ALA A 204 7.74 6.63 -5.58
N HIS A 205 6.53 6.06 -5.46
CA HIS A 205 5.73 6.17 -4.24
C HIS A 205 6.44 5.53 -3.04
N PHE A 206 7.00 4.33 -3.21
CA PHE A 206 7.70 3.63 -2.13
C PHE A 206 8.95 4.38 -1.64
N ILE A 207 9.71 4.99 -2.54
CA ILE A 207 10.86 5.84 -2.18
C ILE A 207 10.40 7.04 -1.35
N SER A 208 9.31 7.69 -1.75
CA SER A 208 8.75 8.81 -1.00
C SER A 208 8.25 8.38 0.38
N LEU A 209 7.64 7.22 0.50
CA LEU A 209 7.19 6.65 1.76
C LEU A 209 8.38 6.35 2.71
N CYS A 210 9.47 5.80 2.18
CA CYS A 210 10.71 5.59 2.94
C CYS A 210 11.34 6.90 3.43
#